data_bb12a7a373665b518799d22d649e69e4
#
_entry.id   bb12a7a373665b518799d22d649e69e4
#
_cell.length_a   1.000
_cell.length_b   1.000
_cell.length_c   1.000
_cell.angle_alpha   90.00
_cell.angle_beta   90.00
_cell.angle_gamma   90.00
#
_symmetry.space_group_name_H-M   'P 1'
#
loop_
_entity.id
_entity.type
_entity.pdbx_description
1 polymer ?
#
loop_
_entity_poly.entity_id
_entity_poly.type
_entity_poly.pdbx_seq_one_letter_code
_entity_poly.pdbx_strand_id
1 'polypeptide(L)'
;MKRLYPKQPLVGVGAVLICEGKILLEKRKNDPGKGKWSIPGGLVELGENVEQTVVREVEEETGLEVGKPEHIDVVDSITRDHNGGVKYHFVIIDYFVKLEGGTLKASSDAEELRWVAFDQVEKYDLTKSFRAFFKENRQRLEAFSSCP
;
A
#
# COMPACT_ATOMS: atom_id res chain seq x y z
N MET A 1 -9.04 14.85 8.14
CA MET A 1 -7.83 15.35 7.45
C MET A 1 -8.14 15.53 5.96
N LYS A 2 -7.82 16.70 5.44
CA LYS A 2 -8.13 17.05 4.04
C LYS A 2 -7.10 16.45 3.10
N ARG A 3 -7.51 15.51 2.25
CA ARG A 3 -6.63 14.91 1.25
C ARG A 3 -6.59 15.70 -0.05
N LEU A 4 -7.75 16.23 -0.49
CA LEU A 4 -7.90 16.97 -1.74
C LEU A 4 -7.39 18.39 -1.58
N TYR A 5 -6.48 18.82 -2.48
CA TYR A 5 -5.84 20.14 -2.44
C TYR A 5 -5.26 20.44 -1.05
N PRO A 6 -4.34 19.58 -0.57
CA PRO A 6 -3.82 19.72 0.80
C PRO A 6 -2.90 20.93 0.92
N LYS A 7 -2.75 21.42 2.14
CA LYS A 7 -1.82 22.53 2.46
C LYS A 7 -0.39 22.03 2.67
N GLN A 8 -0.23 20.71 2.89
CA GLN A 8 1.05 20.08 3.15
C GLN A 8 0.96 18.62 2.73
N PRO A 9 2.11 17.96 2.48
CA PRO A 9 2.11 16.53 2.18
C PRO A 9 1.56 15.72 3.35
N LEU A 10 0.86 14.64 3.03
CA LEU A 10 0.36 13.69 4.01
C LEU A 10 1.26 12.44 4.01
N VAL A 11 1.50 11.88 5.19
CA VAL A 11 2.33 10.67 5.31
C VAL A 11 1.44 9.44 5.32
N GLY A 12 1.75 8.51 4.40
CA GLY A 12 1.09 7.23 4.33
C GLY A 12 2.08 6.08 4.42
N VAL A 13 1.58 4.89 4.61
CA VAL A 13 2.36 3.65 4.61
C VAL A 13 1.77 2.65 3.64
N GLY A 14 2.63 1.75 3.14
CA GLY A 14 2.21 0.61 2.36
C GLY A 14 2.80 -0.66 2.95
N ALA A 15 2.07 -1.75 2.85
CA ALA A 15 2.48 -3.05 3.39
C ALA A 15 2.60 -4.08 2.28
N VAL A 16 3.77 -4.71 2.17
CA VAL A 16 4.02 -5.77 1.21
C VAL A 16 3.90 -7.11 1.92
N LEU A 17 2.91 -7.91 1.50
CA LEU A 17 2.73 -9.29 1.92
C LEU A 17 2.92 -10.19 0.71
N ILE A 18 3.82 -11.16 0.83
CA ILE A 18 4.17 -12.07 -0.26
C ILE A 18 4.14 -13.50 0.27
N CYS A 19 3.32 -14.35 -0.34
CA CYS A 19 3.21 -15.77 0.01
C CYS A 19 3.17 -16.61 -1.25
N GLU A 20 4.02 -17.62 -1.30
CA GLU A 20 4.07 -18.56 -2.44
C GLU A 20 4.20 -17.87 -3.80
N GLY A 21 5.05 -16.85 -3.88
CA GLY A 21 5.31 -16.11 -5.12
C GLY A 21 4.19 -15.16 -5.53
N LYS A 22 3.27 -14.86 -4.61
CA LYS A 22 2.16 -13.93 -4.87
C LYS A 22 2.19 -12.78 -3.89
N ILE A 23 1.86 -11.60 -4.38
CA ILE A 23 1.75 -10.38 -3.58
C ILE A 23 0.28 -10.03 -3.34
N LEU A 24 -0.03 -9.56 -2.14
CA LEU A 24 -1.39 -9.13 -1.82
C LEU A 24 -1.64 -7.74 -2.38
N LEU A 25 -2.64 -7.63 -3.25
CA LEU A 25 -3.09 -6.36 -3.80
C LEU A 25 -4.50 -6.04 -3.35
N GLU A 26 -4.80 -4.75 -3.22
CA GLU A 26 -6.14 -4.25 -2.95
C GLU A 26 -6.61 -3.36 -4.08
N LYS A 27 -7.91 -3.43 -4.40
CA LYS A 27 -8.54 -2.49 -5.31
C LYS A 27 -9.02 -1.30 -4.49
N ARG A 28 -8.56 -0.11 -4.86
CA ARG A 28 -8.86 1.11 -4.11
C ARG A 28 -10.31 1.55 -4.28
N LYS A 29 -10.93 1.92 -3.19
CA LYS A 29 -12.32 2.38 -3.15
C LYS A 29 -12.44 3.89 -3.27
N ASN A 30 -11.37 4.62 -2.91
CA ASN A 30 -11.36 6.09 -2.83
C ASN A 30 -10.22 6.69 -3.66
N ASP A 31 -10.40 7.97 -4.07
CA ASP A 31 -9.33 8.72 -4.72
C ASP A 31 -8.23 9.12 -3.71
N PRO A 32 -6.99 9.27 -4.17
CA PRO A 32 -6.54 9.09 -5.54
C PRO A 32 -6.48 7.62 -5.94
N GLY A 33 -6.67 7.37 -7.24
CA GLY A 33 -6.55 6.01 -7.77
C GLY A 33 -7.75 5.10 -7.54
N LYS A 34 -8.94 5.66 -7.36
CA LYS A 34 -10.17 4.87 -7.21
C LYS A 34 -10.31 3.86 -8.36
N GLY A 35 -10.57 2.60 -8.01
CA GLY A 35 -10.70 1.50 -8.96
C GLY A 35 -9.39 0.89 -9.42
N LYS A 36 -8.26 1.47 -9.03
CA LYS A 36 -6.93 0.95 -9.35
C LYS A 36 -6.42 0.06 -8.21
N TRP A 37 -5.42 -0.75 -8.52
CA TRP A 37 -4.85 -1.71 -7.60
C TRP A 37 -3.51 -1.21 -7.03
N SER A 38 -3.29 -1.50 -5.76
CA SER A 38 -2.01 -1.24 -5.08
C SER A 38 -1.88 -2.16 -3.88
N ILE A 39 -0.80 -2.01 -3.11
CA ILE A 39 -0.66 -2.75 -1.85
C ILE A 39 -1.52 -2.11 -0.76
N PRO A 40 -1.91 -2.88 0.27
CA PRO A 40 -2.62 -2.32 1.43
C PRO A 40 -1.82 -1.22 2.11
N GLY A 41 -2.50 -0.26 2.69
CA GLY A 41 -1.87 0.83 3.42
C GLY A 41 -2.87 1.89 3.86
N GLY A 42 -2.37 2.97 4.40
CA GLY A 42 -3.21 4.07 4.85
C GLY A 42 -2.39 5.20 5.44
N LEU A 43 -3.06 6.20 5.99
CA LEU A 43 -2.43 7.39 6.52
C LEU A 43 -2.00 7.21 7.97
N VAL A 44 -0.84 7.78 8.28
CA VAL A 44 -0.35 7.88 9.65
C VAL A 44 -1.26 8.85 10.40
N GLU A 45 -1.75 8.42 11.56
CA GLU A 45 -2.56 9.27 12.43
C GLU A 45 -1.66 10.06 13.38
N LEU A 46 -2.14 11.22 13.80
CA LEU A 46 -1.41 12.08 14.71
C LEU A 46 -1.05 11.32 15.99
N GLY A 47 0.23 11.31 16.35
CA GLY A 47 0.72 10.61 17.54
C GLY A 47 1.07 9.15 17.32
N GLU A 48 0.81 8.62 16.13
CA GLU A 48 1.12 7.23 15.75
C GLU A 48 2.47 7.17 15.05
N ASN A 49 3.31 6.20 15.37
CA ASN A 49 4.53 6.01 14.59
C ASN A 49 4.24 5.17 13.34
N VAL A 50 5.13 5.24 12.35
CA VAL A 50 4.87 4.60 11.04
C VAL A 50 4.71 3.09 11.12
N GLU A 51 5.47 2.41 11.96
CA GLU A 51 5.37 0.94 12.10
C GLU A 51 4.04 0.53 12.72
N GLN A 52 3.55 1.30 13.69
CA GLN A 52 2.22 1.08 14.28
C GLN A 52 1.12 1.25 13.22
N THR A 53 1.29 2.24 12.35
CA THR A 53 0.32 2.48 11.27
C THR A 53 0.25 1.29 10.32
N VAL A 54 1.40 0.72 9.96
CA VAL A 54 1.44 -0.45 9.06
C VAL A 54 0.65 -1.60 9.66
N VAL A 55 0.93 -1.95 10.92
CA VAL A 55 0.26 -3.07 11.59
C VAL A 55 -1.25 -2.82 11.68
N ARG A 56 -1.64 -1.62 12.09
CA ARG A 56 -3.06 -1.24 12.22
C ARG A 56 -3.79 -1.29 10.88
N GLU A 57 -3.21 -0.69 9.86
CA GLU A 57 -3.85 -0.63 8.54
C GLU A 57 -3.98 -2.01 7.90
N VAL A 58 -2.98 -2.88 8.04
CA VAL A 58 -3.09 -4.24 7.52
C VAL A 58 -4.25 -4.98 8.19
N GLU A 59 -4.36 -4.87 9.51
CA GLU A 59 -5.46 -5.53 10.25
C GLU A 59 -6.82 -4.95 9.83
N GLU A 60 -6.95 -3.63 9.78
CA GLU A 60 -8.20 -2.98 9.42
C GLU A 60 -8.64 -3.29 7.99
N GLU A 61 -7.71 -3.26 7.03
CA GLU A 61 -8.06 -3.45 5.62
C GLU A 61 -8.16 -4.90 5.19
N THR A 62 -7.38 -5.78 5.80
CA THR A 62 -7.25 -7.16 5.32
C THR A 62 -7.68 -8.22 6.31
N GLY A 63 -7.80 -7.89 7.59
CA GLY A 63 -8.07 -8.87 8.64
C GLY A 63 -6.84 -9.68 9.05
N LEU A 64 -5.68 -9.43 8.44
CA LEU A 64 -4.46 -10.16 8.74
C LEU A 64 -3.69 -9.50 9.88
N GLU A 65 -3.08 -10.34 10.72
CA GLU A 65 -2.18 -9.92 11.78
C GLU A 65 -0.74 -10.12 11.32
N VAL A 66 0.08 -9.08 11.48
CA VAL A 66 1.47 -9.09 10.98
C VAL A 66 2.45 -8.71 12.09
N GLY A 67 3.68 -9.14 11.92
CA GLY A 67 4.77 -8.85 12.83
C GLY A 67 5.42 -7.50 12.56
N LYS A 68 6.62 -7.31 13.11
CA LYS A 68 7.36 -6.05 13.00
C LYS A 68 7.65 -5.70 11.55
N PRO A 69 7.25 -4.52 11.07
CA PRO A 69 7.54 -4.09 9.70
C PRO A 69 9.04 -3.90 9.45
N GLU A 70 9.47 -4.23 8.23
CA GLU A 70 10.83 -4.05 7.76
C GLU A 70 10.81 -3.07 6.59
N HIS A 71 11.54 -1.96 6.71
CA HIS A 71 11.53 -0.87 5.74
C HIS A 71 12.06 -1.29 4.37
N ILE A 72 11.37 -0.86 3.31
CA ILE A 72 11.80 -1.10 1.93
C ILE A 72 12.23 0.20 1.27
N ASP A 73 11.33 1.16 1.16
CA ASP A 73 11.52 2.35 0.33
C ASP A 73 10.56 3.47 0.73
N VAL A 74 10.82 4.67 0.25
CA VAL A 74 9.93 5.83 0.38
C VAL A 74 9.54 6.25 -1.03
N VAL A 75 8.24 6.44 -1.25
CA VAL A 75 7.70 6.80 -2.56
C VAL A 75 6.95 8.12 -2.47
N ASP A 76 7.28 9.05 -3.37
CA ASP A 76 6.52 10.27 -3.51
C ASP A 76 5.34 10.04 -4.44
N SER A 77 4.15 10.43 -4.01
CA SER A 77 2.94 10.33 -4.82
C SER A 77 2.33 11.72 -4.94
N ILE A 78 2.56 12.36 -6.08
CA ILE A 78 2.09 13.72 -6.35
C ILE A 78 1.17 13.68 -7.55
N THR A 79 -0.07 14.13 -7.36
CA THR A 79 -1.05 14.23 -8.43
C THR A 79 -1.38 15.69 -8.65
N ARG A 80 -1.22 16.17 -9.90
CA ARG A 80 -1.52 17.55 -10.28
C ARG A 80 -2.78 17.61 -11.13
N ASP A 81 -3.49 18.72 -11.02
CA ASP A 81 -4.62 18.98 -11.90
C ASP A 81 -4.12 19.54 -13.25
N HIS A 82 -5.04 19.78 -14.18
CA HIS A 82 -4.70 20.29 -15.51
C HIS A 82 -4.11 21.71 -15.50
N ASN A 83 -4.27 22.44 -14.39
CA ASN A 83 -3.69 23.78 -14.21
C ASN A 83 -2.34 23.75 -13.51
N GLY A 84 -1.83 22.55 -13.20
CA GLY A 84 -0.56 22.36 -12.51
C GLY A 84 -0.64 22.45 -10.99
N GLY A 85 -1.84 22.66 -10.43
CA GLY A 85 -2.04 22.67 -8.98
C GLY A 85 -1.88 21.28 -8.37
N VAL A 86 -1.36 21.22 -7.15
CA VAL A 86 -1.20 19.95 -6.44
C VAL A 86 -2.56 19.50 -5.91
N LYS A 87 -3.12 18.49 -6.53
CA LYS A 87 -4.41 17.93 -6.14
C LYS A 87 -4.30 16.97 -4.98
N TYR A 88 -3.28 16.10 -5.01
CA TYR A 88 -2.94 15.17 -3.92
C TYR A 88 -1.43 15.12 -3.76
N HIS A 89 -0.97 15.00 -2.52
CA HIS A 89 0.46 14.84 -2.24
C HIS A 89 0.64 13.94 -1.02
N PHE A 90 1.20 12.75 -1.26
CA PHE A 90 1.50 11.78 -0.20
C PHE A 90 2.99 11.41 -0.24
N VAL A 91 3.57 11.25 0.94
CA VAL A 91 4.86 10.58 1.11
C VAL A 91 4.53 9.21 1.67
N ILE A 92 4.80 8.17 0.91
CA ILE A 92 4.42 6.79 1.26
C ILE A 92 5.67 6.01 1.65
N ILE A 93 5.64 5.45 2.85
CA ILE A 93 6.74 4.64 3.37
C ILE A 93 6.32 3.17 3.29
N ASP A 94 7.02 2.38 2.50
CA ASP A 94 6.66 0.99 2.24
C ASP A 94 7.47 0.01 3.09
N TYR A 95 6.81 -1.04 3.56
CA TYR A 95 7.37 -2.03 4.46
C TYR A 95 7.04 -3.45 4.03
N PHE A 96 8.01 -4.36 4.25
CA PHE A 96 7.70 -5.79 4.30
C PHE A 96 7.08 -6.11 5.65
N VAL A 97 6.11 -7.02 5.66
CA VAL A 97 5.55 -7.55 6.90
C VAL A 97 5.41 -9.06 6.81
N LYS A 98 5.62 -9.74 7.93
CA LYS A 98 5.44 -11.19 8.03
C LYS A 98 4.06 -11.49 8.59
N LEU A 99 3.41 -12.48 8.00
CA LEU A 99 2.10 -12.93 8.43
C LEU A 99 2.22 -13.73 9.73
N GLU A 100 1.44 -13.34 10.74
CA GLU A 100 1.39 -14.01 12.03
C GLU A 100 0.06 -14.66 12.32
N GLY A 101 -1.00 -14.22 11.69
CA GLY A 101 -2.34 -14.78 11.92
C GLY A 101 -3.42 -14.00 11.22
N GLY A 102 -4.64 -14.23 11.64
CA GLY A 102 -5.82 -13.56 11.08
C GLY A 102 -6.39 -14.26 9.86
N THR A 103 -7.50 -13.75 9.38
CA THR A 103 -8.20 -14.29 8.21
C THR A 103 -8.40 -13.18 7.20
N LEU A 104 -8.02 -13.43 5.95
CA LEU A 104 -8.14 -12.44 4.87
C LEU A 104 -9.61 -12.08 4.64
N LYS A 105 -9.91 -10.80 4.79
CA LYS A 105 -11.27 -10.28 4.62
C LYS A 105 -11.18 -8.81 4.23
N ALA A 106 -11.76 -8.46 3.08
CA ALA A 106 -11.80 -7.06 2.64
C ALA A 106 -12.63 -6.23 3.60
N SER A 107 -12.12 -5.04 3.94
CA SER A 107 -12.81 -4.07 4.79
C SER A 107 -13.65 -3.11 3.94
N SER A 108 -14.27 -2.13 4.62
CA SER A 108 -15.00 -1.07 3.93
C SER A 108 -14.10 -0.17 3.07
N ASP A 109 -12.79 -0.13 3.34
CA ASP A 109 -11.84 0.73 2.63
C ASP A 109 -11.21 0.06 1.41
N ALA A 110 -11.33 -1.26 1.29
CA ALA A 110 -10.85 -2.02 0.16
C ALA A 110 -12.02 -2.66 -0.56
N GLU A 111 -12.18 -2.37 -1.84
CA GLU A 111 -13.26 -2.95 -2.64
C GLU A 111 -13.04 -4.43 -2.87
N GLU A 112 -11.77 -4.83 -3.04
CA GLU A 112 -11.40 -6.21 -3.32
C GLU A 112 -9.94 -6.46 -2.90
N LEU A 113 -9.64 -7.67 -2.46
CA LEU A 113 -8.28 -8.12 -2.13
C LEU A 113 -7.96 -9.36 -2.97
N ARG A 114 -6.73 -9.43 -3.50
CA ARG A 114 -6.25 -10.59 -4.28
C ARG A 114 -4.79 -10.87 -4.04
N TRP A 115 -4.47 -12.17 -3.96
CA TRP A 115 -3.10 -12.64 -4.09
C TRP A 115 -2.78 -12.76 -5.57
N VAL A 116 -1.77 -12.01 -6.03
CA VAL A 116 -1.43 -11.90 -7.46
C VAL A 116 -0.01 -12.39 -7.70
N ALA A 117 0.16 -13.32 -8.63
CA ALA A 117 1.49 -13.79 -9.02
C ALA A 117 2.31 -12.64 -9.62
N PHE A 118 3.63 -12.63 -9.36
CA PHE A 118 4.50 -11.53 -9.81
C PHE A 118 4.41 -11.25 -11.30
N ASP A 119 4.32 -12.29 -12.13
CA ASP A 119 4.23 -12.13 -13.59
C ASP A 119 2.86 -11.61 -14.05
N GLN A 120 1.88 -11.51 -13.17
CA GLN A 120 0.56 -10.98 -13.47
C GLN A 120 0.33 -9.57 -12.94
N VAL A 121 1.17 -9.09 -12.01
CA VAL A 121 0.97 -7.80 -11.34
C VAL A 121 0.85 -6.64 -12.33
N GLU A 122 1.76 -6.55 -13.30
CA GLU A 122 1.78 -5.44 -14.23
C GLU A 122 0.63 -5.46 -15.24
N LYS A 123 -0.14 -6.54 -15.28
CA LYS A 123 -1.35 -6.63 -16.12
C LYS A 123 -2.56 -5.99 -15.45
N TYR A 124 -2.46 -5.69 -14.16
CA TYR A 124 -3.52 -5.00 -13.42
C TYR A 124 -3.44 -3.50 -13.68
N ASP A 125 -4.57 -2.82 -13.53
CA ASP A 125 -4.62 -1.35 -13.57
C ASP A 125 -4.10 -0.80 -12.25
N LEU A 126 -2.78 -0.65 -12.16
CA LEU A 126 -2.08 -0.25 -10.96
C LEU A 126 -2.08 1.27 -10.77
N THR A 127 -2.03 1.72 -9.52
CA THR A 127 -1.73 3.13 -9.26
C THR A 127 -0.34 3.43 -9.81
N LYS A 128 -0.13 4.68 -10.23
CA LYS A 128 1.16 5.10 -10.79
C LYS A 128 2.31 4.91 -9.80
N SER A 129 2.09 5.26 -8.54
CA SER A 129 3.10 5.13 -7.50
C SER A 129 3.47 3.67 -7.23
N PHE A 130 2.49 2.78 -7.17
CA PHE A 130 2.77 1.36 -6.94
C PHE A 130 3.46 0.73 -8.15
N ARG A 131 3.06 1.08 -9.36
CA ARG A 131 3.73 0.57 -10.58
C ARG A 131 5.21 0.90 -10.58
N ALA A 132 5.56 2.14 -10.26
CA ALA A 132 6.96 2.57 -10.16
C ALA A 132 7.69 1.82 -9.05
N PHE A 133 7.09 1.71 -7.88
CA PHE A 133 7.64 0.98 -6.75
C PHE A 133 7.91 -0.49 -7.09
N PHE A 134 6.95 -1.15 -7.72
CA PHE A 134 7.06 -2.56 -8.07
C PHE A 134 8.20 -2.82 -9.07
N LYS A 135 8.31 -1.98 -10.08
CA LYS A 135 9.40 -2.09 -11.08
C LYS A 135 10.77 -1.91 -10.44
N GLU A 136 10.90 -0.91 -9.59
CA GLU A 136 12.17 -0.56 -8.96
C GLU A 136 12.62 -1.61 -7.93
N ASN A 137 11.68 -2.21 -7.21
CA ASN A 137 11.99 -3.11 -6.10
C ASN A 137 11.74 -4.59 -6.38
N ARG A 138 11.40 -4.96 -7.61
CA ARG A 138 10.98 -6.32 -7.94
C ARG A 138 11.91 -7.42 -7.44
N GLN A 139 13.22 -7.26 -7.61
CA GLN A 139 14.19 -8.26 -7.15
C GLN A 139 14.12 -8.47 -5.64
N ARG A 140 14.04 -7.37 -4.88
CA ARG A 140 13.91 -7.45 -3.41
C ARG A 140 12.61 -8.12 -3.02
N LEU A 141 11.53 -7.79 -3.73
CA LEU A 141 10.20 -8.36 -3.46
C LEU A 141 10.20 -9.87 -3.70
N GLU A 142 10.82 -10.32 -4.79
CA GLU A 142 10.88 -11.75 -5.13
C GLU A 142 11.68 -12.57 -4.10
N ALA A 143 12.63 -11.95 -3.43
CA ALA A 143 13.46 -12.61 -2.42
C ALA A 143 12.80 -12.68 -1.04
N PHE A 144 11.67 -12.03 -0.84
CA PHE A 144 10.98 -11.97 0.46
C PHE A 144 9.80 -12.94 0.52
N SER A 145 9.54 -13.47 1.72
CA SER A 145 8.32 -14.22 2.00
C SER A 145 7.71 -13.80 3.32
N SER A 146 6.42 -13.46 3.31
CA SER A 146 5.64 -13.14 4.50
C SER A 146 5.13 -14.40 5.20
N CYS A 147 5.01 -15.50 4.45
CA CYS A 147 4.51 -16.76 4.98
C CYS A 147 5.63 -17.60 5.57
N PRO A 148 5.35 -18.33 6.67
CA PRO A 148 6.34 -19.20 7.30
C PRO A 148 6.75 -20.36 6.41
#